data_23bcfeb85df53d8547d72b4e2c344483
#
_entry.id   23bcfeb85df53d8547d72b4e2c344483
#
_cell.length_a   1.000
_cell.length_b   1.000
_cell.length_c   1.000
_cell.angle_alpha   90.00
_cell.angle_beta   90.00
_cell.angle_gamma   90.00
#
_symmetry.space_group_name_H-M   'P 1'
#
loop_
_entity.id
_entity.type
_entity.pdbx_description
1 polymer ?
#
loop_
_entity_poly.entity_id
_entity_poly.type
_entity_poly.pdbx_seq_one_letter_code
_entity_poly.pdbx_strand_id
1 'polypeptide(L)'
;MIDFTIAACFTICAALIIYHHVGYPLILSWYSKRHPAADVKHVERGYKTGQGDVECLDVTILVPAFNEERWIAEKIRNLASIDYPKKHYQVIIACDGCTDNTVQIAQDTIQEAICCDTHFEIRVFEENRGKVALVNDQMNTISSEITAMSDVSALISIDTLLIANQHFQDANVGAVNGHYQLLSCGSAGEEKYWHYQSEIKHSEASLGSTLGAHGALYLFRTKLFEPLQANTINDDFIIPMEIIRKGFNVHYDQNMIALELEATSTDNDFKRRLRISAGNMQQAVLLAELFLPKYKGVAFAFISGKGLRLIAPYLMIVCFALSIALINQPFFLLGTVVQASIYTIAALGHLFPRIFCHKYFRLVTYIVAGHTANLIGGLRYLLGLESTRWTRVQ
;
A
#
# COMPACT_ATOMS: atom_id res chain seq x y z
N MET A 1 -13.10 34.64 27.69
CA MET A 1 -13.76 33.34 27.46
C MET A 1 -13.57 32.84 26.01
N ILE A 2 -13.83 33.67 25.00
CA ILE A 2 -13.65 33.32 23.59
C ILE A 2 -12.18 32.96 23.28
N ASP A 3 -11.20 33.77 23.69
CA ASP A 3 -9.78 33.50 23.46
C ASP A 3 -9.29 32.19 24.10
N PHE A 4 -9.84 31.86 25.27
CA PHE A 4 -9.52 30.59 25.92
C PHE A 4 -10.04 29.39 25.11
N THR A 5 -11.25 29.48 24.58
CA THR A 5 -11.82 28.43 23.71
C THR A 5 -11.03 28.26 22.44
N ILE A 6 -10.63 29.37 21.78
CA ILE A 6 -9.81 29.36 20.56
C ILE A 6 -8.43 28.73 20.85
N ALA A 7 -7.80 29.11 21.96
CA ALA A 7 -6.51 28.56 22.38
C ALA A 7 -6.60 27.06 22.69
N ALA A 8 -7.67 26.61 23.34
CA ALA A 8 -7.91 25.19 23.58
C ALA A 8 -8.09 24.40 22.29
N CYS A 9 -8.90 24.89 21.35
CA CYS A 9 -9.06 24.27 20.04
C CYS A 9 -7.73 24.18 19.24
N PHE A 10 -6.95 25.27 19.26
CA PHE A 10 -5.61 25.27 18.65
C PHE A 10 -4.73 24.17 19.26
N THR A 11 -4.69 24.12 20.59
CA THR A 11 -3.86 23.14 21.32
C THR A 11 -4.26 21.70 20.99
N ILE A 12 -5.55 21.42 20.92
CA ILE A 12 -6.05 20.09 20.53
C ILE A 12 -5.65 19.76 19.08
N CYS A 13 -5.86 20.67 18.13
CA CYS A 13 -5.47 20.45 16.73
C CYS A 13 -3.96 20.21 16.60
N ALA A 14 -3.15 21.05 17.24
CA ALA A 14 -1.68 20.92 17.24
C ALA A 14 -1.24 19.59 17.88
N ALA A 15 -1.84 19.22 19.02
CA ALA A 15 -1.54 17.95 19.70
C ALA A 15 -1.87 16.73 18.84
N LEU A 16 -3.01 16.72 18.12
CA LEU A 16 -3.38 15.64 17.20
C LEU A 16 -2.44 15.55 16.00
N ILE A 17 -2.01 16.68 15.45
CA ILE A 17 -1.03 16.72 14.35
C ILE A 17 0.31 16.15 14.83
N ILE A 18 0.82 16.61 15.98
CA ILE A 18 2.08 16.12 16.57
C ILE A 18 1.96 14.64 16.90
N TYR A 19 0.84 14.23 17.50
CA TYR A 19 0.60 12.84 17.84
C TYR A 19 0.66 11.95 16.59
N HIS A 20 -0.01 12.33 15.51
CA HIS A 20 0.00 11.53 14.27
C HIS A 20 1.40 11.36 13.67
N HIS A 21 2.19 12.45 13.64
CA HIS A 21 3.48 12.43 12.94
C HIS A 21 4.64 11.93 13.81
N VAL A 22 4.53 12.07 15.14
CA VAL A 22 5.61 11.77 16.07
C VAL A 22 5.14 10.77 17.13
N GLY A 23 4.04 11.06 17.81
CA GLY A 23 3.55 10.25 18.93
C GLY A 23 3.19 8.83 18.53
N TYR A 24 2.38 8.68 17.48
CA TYR A 24 1.95 7.35 16.99
C TYR A 24 3.14 6.47 16.57
N PRO A 25 4.07 6.89 15.70
CA PRO A 25 5.23 6.08 15.36
C PRO A 25 6.10 5.71 16.55
N LEU A 26 6.31 6.61 17.51
CA LEU A 26 7.09 6.34 18.71
C LEU A 26 6.40 5.32 19.64
N ILE A 27 5.10 5.48 19.88
CA ILE A 27 4.30 4.55 20.70
C ILE A 27 4.30 3.17 20.02
N LEU A 28 4.07 3.12 18.71
CA LEU A 28 4.03 1.89 17.95
C LEU A 28 5.39 1.16 17.97
N SER A 29 6.49 1.88 17.74
CA SER A 29 7.85 1.33 17.82
C SER A 29 8.20 0.86 19.24
N TRP A 30 7.81 1.62 20.28
CA TRP A 30 8.00 1.21 21.67
C TRP A 30 7.20 -0.07 22.00
N TYR A 31 5.96 -0.16 21.52
CA TYR A 31 5.11 -1.33 21.73
C TYR A 31 5.67 -2.56 21.02
N SER A 32 6.06 -2.44 19.73
CA SER A 32 6.57 -3.54 18.94
C SER A 32 7.87 -4.14 19.48
N LYS A 33 8.75 -3.31 20.06
CA LYS A 33 9.98 -3.79 20.74
C LYS A 33 9.70 -4.62 21.99
N ARG A 34 8.57 -4.38 22.65
CA ARG A 34 8.17 -5.13 23.85
C ARG A 34 7.29 -6.33 23.57
N HIS A 35 6.58 -6.29 22.45
CA HIS A 35 5.65 -7.32 22.01
C HIS A 35 5.92 -7.61 20.53
N PRO A 36 7.08 -8.21 20.19
CA PRO A 36 7.39 -8.50 18.80
C PRO A 36 6.30 -9.41 18.22
N ALA A 37 5.97 -9.19 16.94
CA ALA A 37 5.12 -10.11 16.22
C ALA A 37 5.74 -11.50 16.20
N ALA A 38 4.93 -12.53 16.14
CA ALA A 38 5.44 -13.91 16.08
C ALA A 38 6.27 -14.07 14.79
N ASP A 39 7.58 -14.23 14.96
CA ASP A 39 8.47 -14.56 13.86
C ASP A 39 8.14 -15.97 13.36
N VAL A 40 7.79 -16.07 12.10
CA VAL A 40 7.80 -17.36 11.41
C VAL A 40 9.25 -17.74 11.22
N LYS A 41 9.66 -18.86 11.82
CA LYS A 41 11.03 -19.35 11.68
C LYS A 41 11.27 -19.69 10.21
N HIS A 42 12.04 -18.85 9.51
CA HIS A 42 12.51 -19.18 8.19
C HIS A 42 13.44 -20.39 8.28
N VAL A 43 13.05 -21.47 7.66
CA VAL A 43 13.95 -22.63 7.50
C VAL A 43 14.91 -22.26 6.36
N GLU A 44 16.19 -22.10 6.67
CA GLU A 44 17.22 -21.99 5.64
C GLU A 44 17.12 -23.19 4.71
N ARG A 45 16.78 -22.95 3.46
CA ARG A 45 16.64 -23.98 2.44
C ARG A 45 17.95 -24.13 1.66
N GLY A 46 18.48 -25.35 1.65
CA GLY A 46 19.35 -25.78 0.54
C GLY A 46 18.47 -26.04 -0.70
N TYR A 47 19.00 -25.86 -1.92
CA TYR A 47 18.33 -26.08 -3.21
C TYR A 47 17.86 -27.53 -3.47
N LYS A 48 17.54 -28.29 -2.44
CA LYS A 48 17.02 -29.66 -2.53
C LYS A 48 15.73 -29.75 -1.74
N THR A 49 14.72 -30.36 -2.33
CA THR A 49 13.49 -30.77 -1.65
C THR A 49 13.88 -31.60 -0.42
N GLY A 50 13.62 -31.10 0.78
CA GLY A 50 13.94 -31.78 2.03
C GLY A 50 12.80 -32.69 2.50
N GLN A 51 13.11 -33.67 3.32
CA GLN A 51 12.10 -34.54 3.97
C GLN A 51 11.15 -33.77 4.94
N GLY A 52 11.40 -32.49 5.18
CA GLY A 52 10.59 -31.62 6.01
C GLY A 52 9.79 -30.57 5.21
N ASP A 53 9.68 -30.71 3.90
CA ASP A 53 8.78 -29.88 3.09
C ASP A 53 7.35 -30.21 3.49
N VAL A 54 6.82 -29.41 4.39
CA VAL A 54 5.47 -29.47 4.93
C VAL A 54 4.47 -29.43 3.77
N GLU A 55 3.28 -29.93 3.99
CA GLU A 55 2.16 -29.83 3.07
C GLU A 55 2.09 -28.45 2.44
N CYS A 56 2.41 -28.39 1.14
CA CYS A 56 2.37 -27.16 0.36
C CYS A 56 0.91 -26.92 -0.04
N LEU A 57 0.38 -25.75 0.30
CA LEU A 57 -0.93 -25.30 -0.13
C LEU A 57 -0.94 -24.99 -1.63
N ASP A 58 -2.05 -25.22 -2.29
CA ASP A 58 -2.21 -24.84 -3.69
C ASP A 58 -2.38 -23.32 -3.82
N VAL A 59 -1.54 -22.71 -4.70
CA VAL A 59 -1.48 -21.26 -4.89
C VAL A 59 -1.78 -20.89 -6.34
N THR A 60 -2.65 -19.91 -6.54
CA THR A 60 -2.78 -19.23 -7.84
C THR A 60 -2.19 -17.84 -7.73
N ILE A 61 -1.20 -17.52 -8.57
CA ILE A 61 -0.66 -16.16 -8.68
C ILE A 61 -1.46 -15.46 -9.79
N LEU A 62 -2.26 -14.47 -9.40
CA LEU A 62 -3.00 -13.62 -10.33
C LEU A 62 -2.22 -12.34 -10.62
N VAL A 63 -1.92 -12.12 -11.89
CA VAL A 63 -1.17 -10.96 -12.40
C VAL A 63 -2.07 -10.18 -13.36
N PRO A 64 -2.78 -9.14 -12.90
CA PRO A 64 -3.52 -8.23 -13.75
C PRO A 64 -2.55 -7.43 -14.63
N ALA A 65 -2.78 -7.36 -15.94
CA ALA A 65 -1.93 -6.65 -16.89
C ALA A 65 -2.73 -5.71 -17.79
N PHE A 66 -2.29 -4.45 -17.92
CA PHE A 66 -2.82 -3.48 -18.88
C PHE A 66 -1.69 -2.61 -19.43
N ASN A 67 -1.29 -2.82 -20.68
CA ASN A 67 -0.21 -2.10 -21.36
C ASN A 67 1.13 -2.18 -20.59
N GLU A 68 1.59 -3.39 -20.37
CA GLU A 68 2.79 -3.72 -19.58
C GLU A 68 3.92 -4.34 -20.43
N GLU A 69 3.98 -4.02 -21.74
CA GLU A 69 4.97 -4.58 -22.68
C GLU A 69 6.41 -4.46 -22.18
N ARG A 70 6.69 -3.46 -21.35
CA ARG A 70 8.02 -3.19 -20.81
C ARG A 70 8.48 -4.22 -19.77
N TRP A 71 7.56 -4.76 -18.95
CA TRP A 71 7.93 -5.53 -17.76
C TRP A 71 7.39 -6.96 -17.76
N ILE A 72 6.45 -7.27 -18.65
CA ILE A 72 5.75 -8.57 -18.63
C ILE A 72 6.70 -9.76 -18.81
N ALA A 73 7.74 -9.63 -19.64
CA ALA A 73 8.70 -10.71 -19.87
C ALA A 73 9.52 -11.01 -18.61
N GLU A 74 10.06 -9.97 -17.95
CA GLU A 74 10.81 -10.10 -16.70
C GLU A 74 9.93 -10.69 -15.60
N LYS A 75 8.66 -10.28 -15.53
CA LYS A 75 7.69 -10.84 -14.57
C LYS A 75 7.49 -12.34 -14.79
N ILE A 76 7.26 -12.78 -16.02
CA ILE A 76 7.05 -14.20 -16.36
C ILE A 76 8.28 -15.03 -15.96
N ARG A 77 9.47 -14.60 -16.34
CA ARG A 77 10.74 -15.29 -15.97
C ARG A 77 10.94 -15.34 -14.46
N ASN A 78 10.61 -14.26 -13.74
CA ASN A 78 10.66 -14.24 -12.29
C ASN A 78 9.67 -15.26 -11.68
N LEU A 79 8.44 -15.31 -12.14
CA LEU A 79 7.44 -16.25 -11.65
C LEU A 79 7.78 -17.71 -11.99
N ALA A 80 8.42 -17.96 -13.12
CA ALA A 80 8.94 -19.28 -13.50
C ALA A 80 10.09 -19.76 -12.57
N SER A 81 10.83 -18.81 -11.97
CA SER A 81 11.98 -19.08 -11.11
C SER A 81 11.63 -19.30 -9.64
N ILE A 82 10.34 -19.23 -9.25
CA ILE A 82 9.92 -19.37 -7.85
C ILE A 82 10.27 -20.79 -7.33
N ASP A 83 10.89 -20.82 -6.15
CA ASP A 83 11.20 -22.04 -5.42
C ASP A 83 9.95 -22.51 -4.63
N TYR A 84 9.05 -23.17 -5.33
CA TYR A 84 7.88 -23.83 -4.80
C TYR A 84 7.56 -25.05 -5.66
N PRO A 85 7.01 -26.16 -5.12
CA PRO A 85 6.70 -27.33 -5.93
C PRO A 85 5.78 -26.98 -7.09
N LYS A 86 6.22 -27.22 -8.32
CA LYS A 86 5.56 -26.75 -9.55
C LYS A 86 4.11 -27.23 -9.71
N LYS A 87 3.78 -28.37 -9.13
CA LYS A 87 2.41 -28.93 -9.11
C LYS A 87 1.44 -28.18 -8.17
N HIS A 88 1.99 -27.37 -7.23
CA HIS A 88 1.23 -26.65 -6.21
C HIS A 88 1.08 -25.15 -6.50
N TYR A 89 1.55 -24.66 -7.65
CA TYR A 89 1.21 -23.30 -8.04
C TYR A 89 0.99 -23.15 -9.55
N GLN A 90 0.15 -22.22 -9.88
CA GLN A 90 -0.11 -21.78 -11.25
C GLN A 90 -0.11 -20.25 -11.33
N VAL A 91 0.12 -19.72 -12.51
CA VAL A 91 0.15 -18.29 -12.80
C VAL A 91 -0.91 -17.95 -13.82
N ILE A 92 -1.80 -17.03 -13.48
CA ILE A 92 -2.79 -16.45 -14.39
C ILE A 92 -2.36 -15.02 -14.71
N ILE A 93 -2.05 -14.77 -15.98
CA ILE A 93 -1.79 -13.44 -16.50
C ILE A 93 -3.08 -12.96 -17.17
N ALA A 94 -3.75 -12.01 -16.57
CA ALA A 94 -5.03 -11.50 -17.05
C ALA A 94 -4.83 -10.14 -17.75
N CYS A 95 -4.84 -10.14 -19.09
CA CYS A 95 -4.63 -8.98 -19.95
C CYS A 95 -5.97 -8.28 -20.21
N ASP A 96 -6.16 -7.08 -19.65
CA ASP A 96 -7.43 -6.33 -19.65
C ASP A 96 -7.45 -5.25 -20.75
N GLY A 97 -7.76 -5.64 -21.99
CA GLY A 97 -7.87 -4.71 -23.11
C GLY A 97 -6.54 -4.05 -23.50
N CYS A 98 -5.43 -4.82 -23.48
CA CYS A 98 -4.12 -4.31 -23.88
C CYS A 98 -4.08 -3.85 -25.33
N THR A 99 -3.51 -2.69 -25.57
CA THR A 99 -3.37 -2.07 -26.90
C THR A 99 -1.93 -2.02 -27.40
N ASP A 100 -0.98 -2.40 -26.56
CA ASP A 100 0.45 -2.56 -26.85
C ASP A 100 0.83 -4.03 -27.10
N ASN A 101 2.12 -4.36 -27.10
CA ASN A 101 2.61 -5.72 -27.36
C ASN A 101 2.57 -6.64 -26.13
N THR A 102 1.93 -6.25 -25.02
CA THR A 102 1.91 -7.04 -23.76
C THR A 102 1.51 -8.49 -23.99
N VAL A 103 0.41 -8.73 -24.72
CA VAL A 103 -0.11 -10.09 -24.96
C VAL A 103 0.87 -10.92 -25.77
N GLN A 104 1.39 -10.36 -26.88
CA GLN A 104 2.35 -11.07 -27.73
C GLN A 104 3.62 -11.43 -26.98
N ILE A 105 4.19 -10.46 -26.24
CA ILE A 105 5.40 -10.69 -25.43
C ILE A 105 5.15 -11.77 -24.38
N ALA A 106 3.99 -11.75 -23.73
CA ALA A 106 3.64 -12.76 -22.73
C ALA A 106 3.56 -14.15 -23.36
N GLN A 107 2.90 -14.30 -24.52
CA GLN A 107 2.78 -15.56 -25.26
C GLN A 107 4.13 -16.10 -25.73
N ASP A 108 5.01 -15.24 -26.19
CA ASP A 108 6.35 -15.62 -26.62
C ASP A 108 7.22 -16.04 -25.42
N THR A 109 7.15 -15.29 -24.31
CA THR A 109 8.00 -15.53 -23.12
C THR A 109 7.64 -16.84 -22.42
N ILE A 110 6.37 -17.24 -22.35
CA ILE A 110 6.00 -18.53 -21.72
C ILE A 110 6.52 -19.75 -22.49
N GLN A 111 6.95 -19.58 -23.75
CA GLN A 111 7.60 -20.65 -24.56
C GLN A 111 9.09 -20.80 -24.25
N GLU A 112 9.68 -19.91 -23.47
CA GLU A 112 11.10 -20.02 -23.08
C GLU A 112 11.34 -21.25 -22.20
N ALA A 113 12.53 -21.84 -22.32
CA ALA A 113 12.89 -23.05 -21.58
C ALA A 113 12.73 -22.92 -20.04
N ILE A 114 12.95 -21.71 -19.48
CA ILE A 114 12.79 -21.45 -18.06
C ILE A 114 11.33 -21.59 -17.57
N CYS A 115 10.37 -21.49 -18.48
CA CYS A 115 8.95 -21.55 -18.17
C CYS A 115 8.34 -22.95 -18.29
N CYS A 116 9.08 -23.94 -18.80
CA CYS A 116 8.56 -25.25 -19.20
C CYS A 116 7.89 -26.06 -18.08
N ASP A 117 8.34 -25.88 -16.82
CA ASP A 117 7.82 -26.62 -15.67
C ASP A 117 6.72 -25.84 -14.89
N THR A 118 6.43 -24.61 -15.30
CA THR A 118 5.46 -23.76 -14.60
C THR A 118 4.17 -23.64 -15.40
N HIS A 119 3.03 -23.85 -14.76
CA HIS A 119 1.73 -23.70 -15.39
C HIS A 119 1.37 -22.21 -15.52
N PHE A 120 1.49 -21.67 -16.75
CA PHE A 120 1.05 -20.33 -17.11
C PHE A 120 -0.25 -20.38 -17.89
N GLU A 121 -1.20 -19.53 -17.54
CA GLU A 121 -2.42 -19.28 -18.30
C GLU A 121 -2.51 -17.80 -18.64
N ILE A 122 -2.56 -17.46 -19.93
CA ILE A 122 -2.76 -16.09 -20.40
C ILE A 122 -4.22 -15.93 -20.80
N ARG A 123 -4.93 -15.06 -20.08
CA ARG A 123 -6.33 -14.70 -20.35
C ARG A 123 -6.40 -13.32 -20.97
N VAL A 124 -6.94 -13.24 -22.18
CA VAL A 124 -7.01 -11.99 -22.94
C VAL A 124 -8.46 -11.52 -23.01
N PHE A 125 -8.67 -10.27 -22.62
CA PHE A 125 -9.95 -9.58 -22.72
C PHE A 125 -9.84 -8.46 -23.74
N GLU A 126 -10.88 -8.29 -24.57
CA GLU A 126 -10.86 -7.33 -25.66
C GLU A 126 -10.99 -5.87 -25.18
N GLU A 127 -11.72 -5.66 -24.07
CA GLU A 127 -12.00 -4.34 -23.51
C GLU A 127 -11.36 -4.15 -22.13
N ASN A 128 -10.84 -2.94 -21.88
CA ASN A 128 -10.39 -2.55 -20.56
C ASN A 128 -11.59 -2.31 -19.63
N ARG A 129 -11.85 -3.29 -18.77
CA ARG A 129 -12.93 -3.26 -17.78
C ARG A 129 -12.49 -2.65 -16.44
N GLY A 130 -11.17 -2.48 -16.27
CA GLY A 130 -10.52 -2.02 -15.04
C GLY A 130 -10.16 -3.14 -14.08
N LYS A 131 -9.09 -2.92 -13.29
CA LYS A 131 -8.48 -3.92 -12.39
C LYS A 131 -9.51 -4.61 -11.49
N VAL A 132 -10.43 -3.84 -10.90
CA VAL A 132 -11.44 -4.38 -9.97
C VAL A 132 -12.39 -5.36 -10.65
N ALA A 133 -12.91 -5.01 -11.83
CA ALA A 133 -13.80 -5.89 -12.58
C ALA A 133 -13.06 -7.15 -13.03
N LEU A 134 -11.81 -7.01 -13.47
CA LEU A 134 -10.95 -8.11 -13.84
C LEU A 134 -10.69 -9.04 -12.65
N VAL A 135 -10.30 -8.51 -11.49
CA VAL A 135 -10.04 -9.30 -10.28
C VAL A 135 -11.30 -10.04 -9.84
N ASN A 136 -12.45 -9.37 -9.76
CA ASN A 136 -13.72 -10.01 -9.40
C ASN A 136 -14.06 -11.17 -10.34
N ASP A 137 -13.87 -11.00 -11.63
CA ASP A 137 -14.13 -12.03 -12.64
C ASP A 137 -13.17 -13.23 -12.48
N GLN A 138 -11.87 -12.95 -12.33
CA GLN A 138 -10.87 -14.00 -12.19
C GLN A 138 -11.04 -14.80 -10.90
N MET A 139 -11.36 -14.15 -9.79
CA MET A 139 -11.58 -14.81 -8.50
C MET A 139 -12.72 -15.84 -8.53
N ASN A 140 -13.70 -15.68 -9.42
CA ASN A 140 -14.77 -16.69 -9.61
C ASN A 140 -14.26 -17.99 -10.24
N THR A 141 -13.09 -17.99 -10.85
CA THR A 141 -12.50 -19.14 -11.56
C THR A 141 -11.37 -19.81 -10.79
N ILE A 142 -10.84 -19.14 -9.75
CA ILE A 142 -9.73 -19.63 -8.94
C ILE A 142 -10.26 -20.57 -7.86
N SER A 143 -9.74 -21.81 -7.84
CA SER A 143 -10.11 -22.85 -6.87
C SER A 143 -8.99 -23.23 -5.90
N SER A 144 -7.77 -22.68 -6.07
CA SER A 144 -6.65 -22.92 -5.17
C SER A 144 -6.94 -22.40 -3.76
N GLU A 145 -6.27 -22.95 -2.74
CA GLU A 145 -6.46 -22.55 -1.33
C GLU A 145 -6.03 -21.11 -1.08
N ILE A 146 -4.97 -20.68 -1.77
CA ILE A 146 -4.36 -19.36 -1.63
C ILE A 146 -4.35 -18.66 -2.99
N THR A 147 -4.70 -17.39 -2.98
CA THR A 147 -4.51 -16.48 -4.12
C THR A 147 -3.41 -15.47 -3.78
N ALA A 148 -2.41 -15.36 -4.66
CA ALA A 148 -1.40 -14.32 -4.61
C ALA A 148 -1.71 -13.25 -5.65
N MET A 149 -1.78 -12.01 -5.23
CA MET A 149 -1.88 -10.84 -6.13
C MET A 149 -0.50 -10.24 -6.32
N SER A 150 -0.12 -9.97 -7.57
CA SER A 150 1.15 -9.30 -7.83
C SER A 150 1.08 -8.45 -9.10
N ASP A 151 1.53 -7.20 -9.00
CA ASP A 151 1.62 -6.29 -10.15
C ASP A 151 2.73 -6.73 -11.13
N VAL A 152 2.57 -6.42 -12.41
CA VAL A 152 3.53 -6.81 -13.47
C VAL A 152 4.91 -6.20 -13.26
N SER A 153 4.96 -4.93 -12.85
CA SER A 153 6.22 -4.18 -12.65
C SER A 153 7.02 -4.61 -11.41
N ALA A 154 6.46 -5.49 -10.57
CA ALA A 154 7.10 -5.94 -9.33
C ALA A 154 7.64 -7.37 -9.44
N LEU A 155 8.95 -7.55 -9.30
CA LEU A 155 9.56 -8.88 -9.15
C LEU A 155 9.45 -9.34 -7.69
N ILE A 156 9.18 -10.62 -7.48
CA ILE A 156 9.04 -11.19 -6.13
C ILE A 156 10.22 -12.12 -5.80
N SER A 157 10.58 -12.19 -4.52
CA SER A 157 11.64 -13.11 -4.07
C SER A 157 11.29 -14.57 -4.36
N ILE A 158 12.30 -15.36 -4.70
CA ILE A 158 12.13 -16.74 -5.18
C ILE A 158 11.50 -17.67 -4.14
N ASP A 159 11.67 -17.39 -2.87
CA ASP A 159 11.16 -18.13 -1.71
C ASP A 159 9.82 -17.60 -1.16
N THR A 160 9.24 -16.60 -1.82
CA THR A 160 8.00 -15.94 -1.39
C THR A 160 6.89 -16.92 -1.04
N LEU A 161 6.61 -17.90 -1.90
CA LEU A 161 5.52 -18.86 -1.66
C LEU A 161 5.81 -19.81 -0.50
N LEU A 162 7.08 -20.15 -0.26
CA LEU A 162 7.47 -20.98 0.89
C LEU A 162 7.26 -20.23 2.20
N ILE A 163 7.66 -18.96 2.24
CA ILE A 163 7.46 -18.09 3.40
C ILE A 163 5.96 -17.91 3.67
N ALA A 164 5.18 -17.60 2.63
CA ALA A 164 3.74 -17.48 2.75
C ALA A 164 3.08 -18.77 3.24
N ASN A 165 3.49 -19.93 2.72
CA ASN A 165 2.98 -21.23 3.14
C ASN A 165 3.17 -21.47 4.64
N GLN A 166 4.31 -21.06 5.21
CA GLN A 166 4.57 -21.17 6.65
C GLN A 166 3.60 -20.31 7.47
N HIS A 167 3.30 -19.09 7.03
CA HIS A 167 2.30 -18.25 7.69
C HIS A 167 0.89 -18.86 7.65
N PHE A 168 0.51 -19.44 6.51
CA PHE A 168 -0.80 -20.06 6.35
C PHE A 168 -0.99 -21.42 7.04
N GLN A 169 0.06 -21.98 7.67
CA GLN A 169 -0.10 -23.10 8.59
C GLN A 169 -0.94 -22.72 9.83
N ASP A 170 -0.93 -21.45 10.24
CA ASP A 170 -1.89 -20.94 11.21
C ASP A 170 -3.23 -20.65 10.54
N ALA A 171 -4.27 -21.39 10.96
CA ALA A 171 -5.62 -21.24 10.43
C ALA A 171 -6.24 -19.84 10.66
N ASN A 172 -5.74 -19.08 11.63
CA ASN A 172 -6.19 -17.71 11.91
C ASN A 172 -5.58 -16.68 10.96
N VAL A 173 -4.54 -17.03 10.20
CA VAL A 173 -3.94 -16.14 9.21
C VAL A 173 -4.78 -16.19 7.94
N GLY A 174 -5.38 -15.05 7.61
CA GLY A 174 -6.22 -14.88 6.42
C GLY A 174 -5.49 -14.26 5.24
N ALA A 175 -4.47 -13.41 5.51
CA ALA A 175 -3.64 -12.82 4.47
C ALA A 175 -2.20 -12.59 4.96
N VAL A 176 -1.28 -12.49 4.00
CA VAL A 176 0.15 -12.18 4.23
C VAL A 176 0.60 -11.13 3.24
N ASN A 177 1.21 -10.08 3.72
CA ASN A 177 1.73 -8.97 2.93
C ASN A 177 3.23 -9.07 2.75
N GLY A 178 3.70 -8.83 1.53
CA GLY A 178 5.12 -8.71 1.24
C GLY A 178 5.71 -7.33 1.56
N HIS A 179 7.03 -7.27 1.57
CA HIS A 179 7.83 -6.07 1.76
C HIS A 179 8.10 -5.41 0.41
N TYR A 180 7.57 -4.22 0.23
CA TYR A 180 7.76 -3.42 -0.99
C TYR A 180 9.10 -2.70 -0.98
N GLN A 181 9.87 -2.86 -2.04
CA GLN A 181 11.14 -2.17 -2.28
C GLN A 181 11.17 -1.56 -3.68
N LEU A 182 11.81 -0.40 -3.83
CA LEU A 182 12.07 0.20 -5.13
C LEU A 182 13.46 -0.20 -5.62
N LEU A 183 13.58 -0.63 -6.87
CA LEU A 183 14.88 -0.86 -7.52
C LEU A 183 15.62 0.47 -7.71
N SER A 184 14.89 1.51 -8.10
CA SER A 184 15.43 2.86 -8.24
C SER A 184 14.42 3.88 -7.71
N CYS A 185 14.87 4.72 -6.78
CA CYS A 185 14.03 5.78 -6.22
C CYS A 185 14.09 7.02 -7.10
N GLY A 186 12.92 7.59 -7.45
CA GLY A 186 12.84 8.86 -8.18
C GLY A 186 13.35 10.05 -7.36
N SER A 187 13.36 9.93 -6.02
CA SER A 187 13.90 10.93 -5.09
C SER A 187 14.29 10.32 -3.75
N ALA A 188 15.26 10.96 -3.07
CA ALA A 188 15.64 10.60 -1.69
C ALA A 188 14.46 10.75 -0.68
N GLY A 189 13.45 11.54 -1.01
CA GLY A 189 12.22 11.66 -0.19
C GLY A 189 11.32 10.44 -0.32
N GLU A 190 11.23 9.87 -1.51
CA GLU A 190 10.47 8.67 -1.78
C GLU A 190 11.09 7.44 -1.09
N GLU A 191 12.40 7.28 -1.18
CA GLU A 191 13.13 6.22 -0.48
C GLU A 191 12.86 6.23 1.03
N LYS A 192 13.01 7.40 1.66
CA LYS A 192 12.73 7.57 3.09
C LYS A 192 11.28 7.32 3.44
N TYR A 193 10.35 7.71 2.57
CA TYR A 193 8.92 7.46 2.77
C TYR A 193 8.61 5.97 2.77
N TRP A 194 9.13 5.20 1.80
CA TRP A 194 8.89 3.77 1.72
C TRP A 194 9.56 3.01 2.86
N HIS A 195 10.78 3.39 3.24
CA HIS A 195 11.42 2.83 4.44
C HIS A 195 10.56 3.09 5.70
N TYR A 196 10.11 4.32 5.90
CA TYR A 196 9.22 4.67 6.99
C TYR A 196 7.91 3.85 6.96
N GLN A 197 7.28 3.67 5.80
CA GLN A 197 6.06 2.87 5.67
C GLN A 197 6.29 1.40 6.03
N SER A 198 7.41 0.84 5.63
CA SER A 198 7.79 -0.55 5.95
C SER A 198 8.01 -0.74 7.46
N GLU A 199 8.68 0.20 8.13
CA GLU A 199 8.85 0.20 9.58
C GLU A 199 7.50 0.30 10.33
N ILE A 200 6.58 1.13 9.84
CA ILE A 200 5.24 1.21 10.40
C ILE A 200 4.50 -0.12 10.24
N LYS A 201 4.50 -0.73 9.05
CA LYS A 201 3.85 -2.03 8.81
C LYS A 201 4.42 -3.14 9.68
N HIS A 202 5.75 -3.20 9.79
CA HIS A 202 6.43 -4.14 10.68
C HIS A 202 5.99 -3.95 12.14
N SER A 203 5.92 -2.70 12.59
CA SER A 203 5.48 -2.40 13.94
C SER A 203 3.98 -2.63 14.17
N GLU A 204 3.12 -2.41 13.16
CA GLU A 204 1.69 -2.73 13.20
C GLU A 204 1.44 -4.23 13.35
N ALA A 205 2.29 -5.09 12.77
CA ALA A 205 2.19 -6.55 12.92
C ALA A 205 2.15 -6.99 14.40
N SER A 206 2.83 -6.25 15.30
CA SER A 206 2.80 -6.49 16.74
C SER A 206 1.44 -6.25 17.40
N LEU A 207 0.54 -5.51 16.73
CA LEU A 207 -0.83 -5.27 17.18
C LEU A 207 -1.80 -6.40 16.78
N GLY A 208 -1.28 -7.45 16.14
CA GLY A 208 -2.01 -8.63 15.67
C GLY A 208 -2.28 -8.65 14.16
N SER A 209 -2.32 -7.51 13.50
CA SER A 209 -2.48 -7.41 12.05
C SER A 209 -1.96 -6.08 11.51
N THR A 210 -1.41 -6.09 10.30
CA THR A 210 -1.04 -4.86 9.59
C THR A 210 -2.23 -4.26 8.86
N LEU A 211 -2.17 -2.96 8.56
CA LEU A 211 -3.20 -2.27 7.80
C LEU A 211 -2.93 -2.35 6.29
N GLY A 212 -3.84 -3.03 5.57
CA GLY A 212 -3.77 -3.14 4.13
C GLY A 212 -2.50 -3.83 3.62
N ALA A 213 -2.38 -4.00 2.32
CA ALA A 213 -1.21 -4.52 1.62
C ALA A 213 -0.59 -3.48 0.68
N HIS A 214 0.31 -3.91 -0.16
CA HIS A 214 0.79 -3.21 -1.36
C HIS A 214 0.49 -4.08 -2.58
N GLY A 215 -0.02 -3.50 -3.66
CA GLY A 215 -0.40 -4.22 -4.88
C GLY A 215 0.72 -5.05 -5.51
N ALA A 216 1.99 -4.68 -5.23
CA ALA A 216 3.16 -5.39 -5.71
C ALA A 216 3.18 -6.87 -5.30
N LEU A 217 2.76 -7.18 -4.04
CA LEU A 217 2.65 -8.57 -3.55
C LEU A 217 1.82 -8.65 -2.27
N TYR A 218 0.76 -9.42 -2.31
CA TYR A 218 0.06 -9.93 -1.13
C TYR A 218 -0.65 -11.23 -1.45
N LEU A 219 -0.82 -12.08 -0.44
CA LEU A 219 -1.48 -13.37 -0.56
C LEU A 219 -2.63 -13.46 0.43
N PHE A 220 -3.67 -14.20 0.08
CA PHE A 220 -4.80 -14.40 0.98
C PHE A 220 -5.47 -15.75 0.73
N ARG A 221 -6.19 -16.26 1.74
CA ARG A 221 -7.03 -17.45 1.56
C ARG A 221 -8.14 -17.14 0.58
N THR A 222 -8.17 -17.86 -0.54
CA THR A 222 -9.11 -17.65 -1.65
C THR A 222 -10.56 -17.60 -1.19
N LYS A 223 -10.94 -18.51 -0.27
CA LYS A 223 -12.29 -18.58 0.30
C LYS A 223 -12.73 -17.36 1.11
N LEU A 224 -11.79 -16.49 1.51
CA LEU A 224 -12.08 -15.27 2.27
C LEU A 224 -12.33 -14.05 1.37
N PHE A 225 -12.09 -14.19 0.07
CA PHE A 225 -12.37 -13.12 -0.88
C PHE A 225 -13.88 -12.83 -0.95
N GLU A 226 -14.19 -11.55 -1.03
CA GLU A 226 -15.52 -11.05 -1.39
C GLU A 226 -15.40 -10.12 -2.59
N PRO A 227 -16.37 -10.17 -3.53
CA PRO A 227 -16.34 -9.28 -4.68
C PRO A 227 -16.24 -7.82 -4.27
N LEU A 228 -15.27 -7.14 -4.85
CA LEU A 228 -15.03 -5.72 -4.63
C LEU A 228 -16.16 -4.90 -5.26
N GLN A 229 -16.51 -3.78 -4.62
CA GLN A 229 -17.41 -2.80 -5.24
C GLN A 229 -16.76 -2.23 -6.52
N ALA A 230 -17.55 -2.02 -7.57
CA ALA A 230 -17.04 -1.56 -8.87
C ALA A 230 -16.28 -0.23 -8.80
N ASN A 231 -16.54 0.58 -7.79
CA ASN A 231 -15.86 1.86 -7.54
C ASN A 231 -14.67 1.77 -6.58
N THR A 232 -14.20 0.58 -6.22
CA THR A 232 -13.03 0.41 -5.36
C THR A 232 -11.79 1.00 -6.04
N ILE A 233 -11.06 1.85 -5.31
CA ILE A 233 -9.86 2.53 -5.83
C ILE A 233 -8.59 1.75 -5.49
N ASN A 234 -8.47 1.24 -4.26
CA ASN A 234 -7.30 0.53 -3.74
C ASN A 234 -7.72 -0.86 -3.26
N ASP A 235 -7.73 -1.83 -4.17
CA ASP A 235 -8.06 -3.23 -3.92
C ASP A 235 -7.10 -3.87 -2.89
N ASP A 236 -5.83 -3.54 -2.99
CA ASP A 236 -4.75 -3.99 -2.11
C ASP A 236 -4.93 -3.60 -0.63
N PHE A 237 -5.70 -2.56 -0.36
CA PHE A 237 -6.07 -2.21 1.01
C PHE A 237 -7.39 -2.86 1.44
N ILE A 238 -8.40 -2.85 0.56
CA ILE A 238 -9.75 -3.31 0.90
C ILE A 238 -9.76 -4.82 1.18
N ILE A 239 -9.14 -5.64 0.32
CA ILE A 239 -9.15 -7.12 0.47
C ILE A 239 -8.61 -7.56 1.84
N PRO A 240 -7.39 -7.18 2.28
CA PRO A 240 -6.88 -7.56 3.59
C PRO A 240 -7.73 -7.03 4.76
N MET A 241 -8.30 -5.84 4.64
CA MET A 241 -9.11 -5.27 5.73
C MET A 241 -10.48 -5.93 5.85
N GLU A 242 -11.08 -6.38 4.74
CA GLU A 242 -12.29 -7.23 4.78
C GLU A 242 -12.01 -8.59 5.43
N ILE A 243 -10.82 -9.15 5.20
CA ILE A 243 -10.37 -10.38 5.86
C ILE A 243 -10.25 -10.16 7.37
N ILE A 244 -9.75 -9.01 7.83
CA ILE A 244 -9.74 -8.64 9.25
C ILE A 244 -11.17 -8.52 9.81
N ARG A 245 -12.10 -7.94 9.07
CA ARG A 245 -13.52 -7.86 9.49
C ARG A 245 -14.16 -9.22 9.71
N LYS A 246 -13.70 -10.24 8.99
CA LYS A 246 -14.11 -11.64 9.15
C LYS A 246 -13.46 -12.34 10.36
N GLY A 247 -12.57 -11.64 11.09
CA GLY A 247 -11.91 -12.14 12.30
C GLY A 247 -10.59 -12.86 12.06
N PHE A 248 -10.01 -12.77 10.86
CA PHE A 248 -8.70 -13.33 10.55
C PHE A 248 -7.59 -12.28 10.70
N ASN A 249 -6.37 -12.76 10.91
CA ASN A 249 -5.18 -11.92 11.00
C ASN A 249 -4.55 -11.66 9.63
N VAL A 250 -3.93 -10.50 9.49
CA VAL A 250 -3.13 -10.13 8.32
C VAL A 250 -1.69 -9.95 8.76
N HIS A 251 -0.82 -10.83 8.32
CA HIS A 251 0.61 -10.82 8.66
C HIS A 251 1.40 -9.96 7.67
N TYR A 252 2.60 -9.57 8.07
CA TYR A 252 3.58 -8.88 7.24
C TYR A 252 4.93 -9.57 7.40
N ASP A 253 5.57 -9.92 6.29
CA ASP A 253 6.88 -10.54 6.31
C ASP A 253 7.88 -9.73 5.49
N GLN A 254 8.99 -9.34 6.13
CA GLN A 254 10.04 -8.52 5.51
C GLN A 254 10.89 -9.30 4.50
N ASN A 255 10.88 -10.63 4.57
CA ASN A 255 11.64 -11.47 3.66
C ASN A 255 10.85 -11.80 2.37
N MET A 256 9.53 -11.62 2.38
CA MET A 256 8.71 -11.69 1.16
C MET A 256 8.87 -10.39 0.37
N ILE A 257 9.96 -10.25 -0.37
CA ILE A 257 10.29 -9.00 -1.06
C ILE A 257 9.53 -8.90 -2.38
N ALA A 258 8.95 -7.72 -2.62
CA ALA A 258 8.45 -7.28 -3.92
C ALA A 258 9.28 -6.08 -4.38
N LEU A 259 10.12 -6.29 -5.40
CA LEU A 259 11.03 -5.31 -5.95
C LEU A 259 10.38 -4.61 -7.14
N GLU A 260 10.00 -3.36 -6.98
CA GLU A 260 9.40 -2.54 -8.03
C GLU A 260 10.45 -2.06 -9.04
N LEU A 261 10.23 -2.36 -10.30
CA LEU A 261 11.12 -2.00 -11.41
C LEU A 261 10.80 -0.62 -11.97
N GLU A 262 9.54 -0.19 -11.86
CA GLU A 262 9.10 1.08 -12.43
C GLU A 262 9.48 2.25 -11.52
N ALA A 263 10.37 3.11 -12.02
CA ALA A 263 10.71 4.35 -11.32
C ALA A 263 9.55 5.35 -11.42
N THR A 264 9.15 5.95 -10.30
CA THR A 264 8.11 6.97 -10.29
C THR A 264 8.61 8.26 -10.96
N SER A 265 7.98 8.70 -12.05
CA SER A 265 8.25 10.00 -12.64
C SER A 265 7.66 11.12 -11.78
N THR A 266 8.37 12.25 -11.66
CA THR A 266 7.95 13.38 -10.80
C THR A 266 6.63 14.01 -11.25
N ASP A 267 6.35 14.04 -12.55
CA ASP A 267 5.13 14.67 -13.11
C ASP A 267 3.88 13.86 -12.84
N ASN A 268 4.00 12.53 -12.77
CA ASN A 268 2.91 11.62 -12.52
C ASN A 268 2.69 11.33 -11.03
N ASP A 269 3.67 11.63 -10.17
CA ASP A 269 3.61 11.37 -8.72
C ASP A 269 2.42 12.08 -8.05
N PHE A 270 2.15 13.35 -8.41
CA PHE A 270 1.04 14.09 -7.80
C PHE A 270 -0.33 13.53 -8.21
N LYS A 271 -0.53 13.14 -9.47
CA LYS A 271 -1.78 12.49 -9.93
C LYS A 271 -1.99 11.15 -9.23
N ARG A 272 -0.93 10.33 -9.12
CA ARG A 272 -0.93 9.07 -8.37
C ARG A 272 -1.32 9.29 -6.90
N ARG A 273 -0.73 10.32 -6.25
CA ARG A 273 -1.04 10.69 -4.86
C ARG A 273 -2.50 11.13 -4.68
N LEU A 274 -3.05 11.90 -5.62
CA LEU A 274 -4.46 12.29 -5.57
C LEU A 274 -5.37 11.06 -5.59
N ARG A 275 -5.13 10.12 -6.50
CA ARG A 275 -5.89 8.87 -6.59
C ARG A 275 -5.76 8.04 -5.31
N ILE A 276 -4.53 7.84 -4.81
CA ILE A 276 -4.30 7.12 -3.55
C ILE A 276 -5.02 7.80 -2.39
N SER A 277 -5.02 9.12 -2.34
CA SER A 277 -5.66 9.90 -1.28
C SER A 277 -7.19 9.82 -1.34
N ALA A 278 -7.77 9.81 -2.54
CA ALA A 278 -9.20 9.54 -2.72
C ALA A 278 -9.54 8.11 -2.24
N GLY A 279 -8.71 7.12 -2.58
CA GLY A 279 -8.83 5.76 -2.07
C GLY A 279 -8.70 5.69 -0.55
N ASN A 280 -7.84 6.50 0.07
CA ASN A 280 -7.73 6.57 1.53
C ASN A 280 -9.04 7.05 2.19
N MET A 281 -9.70 8.04 1.60
CA MET A 281 -11.01 8.51 2.08
C MET A 281 -12.07 7.42 1.89
N GLN A 282 -12.11 6.78 0.72
CA GLN A 282 -13.00 5.65 0.45
C GLN A 282 -12.84 4.53 1.49
N GLN A 283 -11.61 4.16 1.81
CA GLN A 283 -11.29 3.13 2.80
C GLN A 283 -11.84 3.49 4.19
N ALA A 284 -11.69 4.74 4.63
CA ALA A 284 -12.22 5.19 5.92
C ALA A 284 -13.76 5.13 5.96
N VAL A 285 -14.43 5.40 4.84
CA VAL A 285 -15.88 5.32 4.73
C VAL A 285 -16.36 3.87 4.69
N LEU A 286 -15.80 3.04 3.79
CA LEU A 286 -16.22 1.65 3.60
C LEU A 286 -15.89 0.77 4.81
N LEU A 287 -14.78 1.05 5.47
CA LEU A 287 -14.26 0.27 6.60
C LEU A 287 -14.47 1.00 7.93
N ALA A 288 -15.47 1.89 8.03
CA ALA A 288 -15.74 2.68 9.24
C ALA A 288 -15.92 1.82 10.50
N GLU A 289 -16.35 0.57 10.34
CA GLU A 289 -16.48 -0.39 11.42
C GLU A 289 -15.14 -0.66 12.14
N LEU A 290 -13.99 -0.59 11.43
CA LEU A 290 -12.66 -0.81 11.99
C LEU A 290 -12.21 0.28 12.98
N PHE A 291 -12.92 1.41 13.06
CA PHE A 291 -12.74 2.39 14.13
C PHE A 291 -13.26 1.92 15.48
N LEU A 292 -14.06 0.86 15.53
CA LEU A 292 -14.67 0.38 16.76
C LEU A 292 -13.67 -0.38 17.65
N PRO A 293 -13.73 -0.20 19.00
CA PRO A 293 -12.80 -0.83 19.94
C PRO A 293 -12.76 -2.37 19.88
N LYS A 294 -13.77 -3.01 19.33
CA LYS A 294 -13.83 -4.48 19.17
C LYS A 294 -12.66 -5.04 18.35
N TYR A 295 -12.08 -4.22 17.46
CA TYR A 295 -10.91 -4.58 16.64
C TYR A 295 -9.57 -4.30 17.34
N LYS A 296 -9.57 -3.87 18.63
CA LYS A 296 -8.38 -3.78 19.49
C LYS A 296 -7.21 -3.02 18.82
N GLY A 297 -6.07 -3.70 18.62
CA GLY A 297 -4.86 -3.11 18.05
C GLY A 297 -5.06 -2.59 16.61
N VAL A 298 -5.89 -3.27 15.82
CA VAL A 298 -6.26 -2.80 14.47
C VAL A 298 -7.03 -1.48 14.55
N ALA A 299 -8.00 -1.34 15.47
CA ALA A 299 -8.73 -0.09 15.66
C ALA A 299 -7.78 1.05 16.06
N PHE A 300 -6.84 0.78 16.97
CA PHE A 300 -5.82 1.75 17.36
C PHE A 300 -4.98 2.21 16.17
N ALA A 301 -4.44 1.27 15.38
CA ALA A 301 -3.67 1.59 14.18
C ALA A 301 -4.51 2.31 13.12
N PHE A 302 -5.77 1.89 12.91
CA PHE A 302 -6.66 2.49 11.94
C PHE A 302 -7.05 3.93 12.31
N ILE A 303 -7.32 4.22 13.58
CA ILE A 303 -7.58 5.59 14.07
C ILE A 303 -6.32 6.45 13.95
N SER A 304 -5.20 5.99 14.52
CA SER A 304 -3.97 6.78 14.67
C SER A 304 -3.18 6.92 13.37
N GLY A 305 -3.10 5.84 12.57
CA GLY A 305 -2.38 5.82 11.32
C GLY A 305 -3.21 6.33 10.15
N LYS A 306 -4.42 5.78 9.94
CA LYS A 306 -5.26 6.06 8.79
C LYS A 306 -6.20 7.25 9.01
N GLY A 307 -6.97 7.22 10.08
CA GLY A 307 -7.95 8.27 10.39
C GLY A 307 -7.30 9.63 10.59
N LEU A 308 -6.29 9.72 11.45
CA LEU A 308 -5.59 10.98 11.67
C LEU A 308 -4.84 11.48 10.44
N ARG A 309 -4.29 10.59 9.59
CA ARG A 309 -3.71 10.98 8.31
C ARG A 309 -4.71 11.71 7.42
N LEU A 310 -5.96 11.25 7.39
CA LEU A 310 -7.01 11.83 6.56
C LEU A 310 -7.44 13.20 7.05
N ILE A 311 -7.55 13.39 8.36
CA ILE A 311 -8.00 14.66 8.94
C ILE A 311 -6.87 15.66 9.17
N ALA A 312 -5.60 15.22 9.18
CA ALA A 312 -4.44 16.08 9.45
C ALA A 312 -4.40 17.37 8.59
N PRO A 313 -4.61 17.35 7.25
CA PRO A 313 -4.59 18.58 6.46
C PRO A 313 -5.69 19.56 6.85
N TYR A 314 -6.86 19.08 7.25
CA TYR A 314 -7.94 19.93 7.76
C TYR A 314 -7.56 20.55 9.11
N LEU A 315 -6.99 19.75 10.03
CA LEU A 315 -6.49 20.25 11.31
C LEU A 315 -5.38 21.29 11.12
N MET A 316 -4.49 21.11 10.13
CA MET A 316 -3.45 22.10 9.79
C MET A 316 -4.06 23.43 9.36
N ILE A 317 -5.10 23.42 8.53
CA ILE A 317 -5.81 24.65 8.10
C ILE A 317 -6.49 25.32 9.30
N VAL A 318 -7.19 24.54 10.13
CA VAL A 318 -7.87 25.05 11.32
C VAL A 318 -6.84 25.63 12.30
N CYS A 319 -5.74 24.93 12.55
CA CYS A 319 -4.67 25.37 13.42
C CYS A 319 -4.07 26.72 12.94
N PHE A 320 -3.86 26.87 11.64
CA PHE A 320 -3.38 28.13 11.05
C PHE A 320 -4.38 29.27 11.22
N ALA A 321 -5.67 29.03 10.93
CA ALA A 321 -6.71 30.04 11.11
C ALA A 321 -6.85 30.49 12.57
N LEU A 322 -6.80 29.54 13.53
CA LEU A 322 -6.88 29.84 14.95
C LEU A 322 -5.65 30.59 15.46
N SER A 323 -4.44 30.30 14.94
CA SER A 323 -3.24 31.05 15.28
C SER A 323 -3.30 32.51 14.81
N ILE A 324 -3.89 32.76 13.61
CA ILE A 324 -4.12 34.10 13.10
C ILE A 324 -5.13 34.84 13.98
N ALA A 325 -6.20 34.18 14.41
CA ALA A 325 -7.21 34.79 15.29
C ALA A 325 -6.64 35.28 16.65
N LEU A 326 -5.57 34.63 17.13
CA LEU A 326 -4.87 34.97 18.36
C LEU A 326 -3.51 35.64 18.14
N ILE A 327 -3.29 36.26 16.97
CA ILE A 327 -1.97 36.78 16.53
C ILE A 327 -1.36 37.82 17.48
N ASN A 328 -2.17 38.51 18.26
CA ASN A 328 -1.73 39.49 19.25
C ASN A 328 -0.99 38.86 20.43
N GLN A 329 -1.08 37.55 20.61
CA GLN A 329 -0.35 36.80 21.66
C GLN A 329 0.95 36.25 21.06
N PRO A 330 2.12 36.48 21.69
CA PRO A 330 3.44 36.13 21.13
C PRO A 330 3.58 34.66 20.72
N PHE A 331 3.00 33.74 21.47
CA PHE A 331 3.02 32.31 21.19
C PHE A 331 2.30 31.98 19.85
N PHE A 332 1.11 32.53 19.64
CA PHE A 332 0.34 32.28 18.43
C PHE A 332 0.89 33.03 17.22
N LEU A 333 1.47 34.23 17.44
CA LEU A 333 2.23 34.95 16.40
C LEU A 333 3.39 34.07 15.89
N LEU A 334 4.19 33.49 16.79
CA LEU A 334 5.27 32.57 16.43
C LEU A 334 4.72 31.36 15.63
N GLY A 335 3.63 30.75 16.11
CA GLY A 335 2.96 29.64 15.42
C GLY A 335 2.51 30.02 14.02
N THR A 336 1.93 31.20 13.84
CA THR A 336 1.51 31.73 12.52
C THR A 336 2.71 31.93 11.59
N VAL A 337 3.80 32.54 12.08
CA VAL A 337 5.02 32.79 11.30
C VAL A 337 5.65 31.46 10.86
N VAL A 338 5.77 30.49 11.77
CA VAL A 338 6.33 29.17 11.46
C VAL A 338 5.50 28.46 10.39
N GLN A 339 4.17 28.38 10.55
CA GLN A 339 3.30 27.72 9.57
C GLN A 339 3.32 28.44 8.21
N ALA A 340 3.23 29.77 8.20
CA ALA A 340 3.32 30.57 6.98
C ALA A 340 4.65 30.31 6.24
N SER A 341 5.76 30.25 7.00
CA SER A 341 7.08 29.96 6.45
C SER A 341 7.14 28.56 5.81
N ILE A 342 6.60 27.54 6.49
CA ILE A 342 6.53 26.17 5.97
C ILE A 342 5.74 26.12 4.65
N TYR A 343 4.56 26.74 4.61
CA TYR A 343 3.72 26.75 3.40
C TYR A 343 4.35 27.55 2.26
N THR A 344 5.01 28.67 2.57
CA THR A 344 5.74 29.48 1.59
C THR A 344 6.92 28.71 1.02
N ILE A 345 7.74 28.05 1.85
CA ILE A 345 8.85 27.19 1.41
C ILE A 345 8.33 26.08 0.50
N ALA A 346 7.23 25.44 0.87
CA ALA A 346 6.65 24.37 0.06
C ALA A 346 6.15 24.87 -1.30
N ALA A 347 5.47 26.02 -1.33
CA ALA A 347 5.01 26.66 -2.57
C ALA A 347 6.17 27.06 -3.47
N LEU A 348 7.18 27.73 -2.92
CA LEU A 348 8.38 28.11 -3.66
C LEU A 348 9.19 26.90 -4.12
N GLY A 349 9.30 25.86 -3.30
CA GLY A 349 9.96 24.61 -3.67
C GLY A 349 9.27 23.87 -4.81
N HIS A 350 7.95 23.97 -4.91
CA HIS A 350 7.17 23.45 -6.04
C HIS A 350 7.35 24.29 -7.32
N LEU A 351 7.31 25.62 -7.19
CA LEU A 351 7.43 26.54 -8.33
C LEU A 351 8.88 26.66 -8.85
N PHE A 352 9.87 26.60 -7.94
CA PHE A 352 11.29 26.82 -8.25
C PHE A 352 12.18 25.66 -7.72
N PRO A 353 12.00 24.41 -8.18
CA PRO A 353 12.67 23.23 -7.62
C PRO A 353 14.21 23.28 -7.75
N ARG A 354 14.72 24.03 -8.74
CA ARG A 354 16.17 24.22 -8.93
C ARG A 354 16.80 25.13 -7.87
N ILE A 355 16.07 26.12 -7.35
CA ILE A 355 16.52 27.05 -6.32
C ILE A 355 16.39 26.39 -4.93
N PHE A 356 15.27 25.73 -4.66
CA PHE A 356 14.99 25.06 -3.40
C PHE A 356 15.47 23.61 -3.40
N CYS A 357 16.66 23.34 -3.95
CA CYS A 357 17.22 22.00 -4.11
C CYS A 357 17.79 21.39 -2.81
N HIS A 358 17.96 22.18 -1.74
CA HIS A 358 18.50 21.68 -0.48
C HIS A 358 17.57 20.65 0.17
N LYS A 359 18.16 19.59 0.76
CA LYS A 359 17.43 18.41 1.29
C LYS A 359 16.28 18.75 2.25
N TYR A 360 16.41 19.79 3.08
CA TYR A 360 15.35 20.18 4.02
C TYR A 360 14.17 20.87 3.32
N PHE A 361 14.44 21.70 2.33
CA PHE A 361 13.38 22.34 1.54
C PHE A 361 12.60 21.31 0.72
N ARG A 362 13.29 20.34 0.12
CA ARG A 362 12.65 19.21 -0.58
C ARG A 362 11.78 18.39 0.35
N LEU A 363 12.23 18.12 1.58
CA LEU A 363 11.45 17.38 2.58
C LEU A 363 10.17 18.14 2.96
N VAL A 364 10.27 19.44 3.25
CA VAL A 364 9.11 20.30 3.55
C VAL A 364 8.12 20.31 2.39
N THR A 365 8.61 20.51 1.17
CA THR A 365 7.79 20.50 -0.06
C THR A 365 7.09 19.14 -0.21
N TYR A 366 7.81 18.04 -0.01
CA TYR A 366 7.27 16.68 -0.12
C TYR A 366 6.14 16.42 0.89
N ILE A 367 6.33 16.81 2.16
CA ILE A 367 5.34 16.62 3.23
C ILE A 367 4.09 17.46 2.95
N VAL A 368 4.25 18.74 2.64
CA VAL A 368 3.12 19.64 2.36
C VAL A 368 2.37 19.21 1.10
N ALA A 369 3.07 18.80 0.04
CA ALA A 369 2.44 18.25 -1.17
C ALA A 369 1.63 16.98 -0.87
N GLY A 370 2.14 16.11 0.01
CA GLY A 370 1.41 14.92 0.47
C GLY A 370 0.11 15.27 1.21
N HIS A 371 0.14 16.24 2.12
CA HIS A 371 -1.08 16.72 2.80
C HIS A 371 -2.05 17.43 1.85
N THR A 372 -1.54 18.19 0.88
CA THR A 372 -2.35 18.86 -0.14
C THR A 372 -3.06 17.81 -1.02
N ALA A 373 -2.33 16.79 -1.47
CA ALA A 373 -2.92 15.68 -2.22
C ALA A 373 -3.98 14.94 -1.40
N ASN A 374 -3.75 14.75 -0.09
CA ASN A 374 -4.68 14.09 0.80
C ASN A 374 -5.97 14.91 1.00
N LEU A 375 -5.84 16.22 1.14
CA LEU A 375 -6.97 17.15 1.22
C LEU A 375 -7.80 17.11 -0.07
N ILE A 376 -7.16 17.33 -1.22
CA ILE A 376 -7.83 17.41 -2.52
C ILE A 376 -8.43 16.06 -2.90
N GLY A 377 -7.67 14.97 -2.77
CA GLY A 377 -8.13 13.62 -3.11
C GLY A 377 -9.32 13.18 -2.25
N GLY A 378 -9.26 13.46 -0.94
CA GLY A 378 -10.38 13.20 -0.04
C GLY A 378 -11.65 13.96 -0.42
N LEU A 379 -11.54 15.26 -0.73
CA LEU A 379 -12.67 16.07 -1.20
C LEU A 379 -13.21 15.57 -2.55
N ARG A 380 -12.35 15.22 -3.50
CA ARG A 380 -12.75 14.67 -4.81
C ARG A 380 -13.58 13.40 -4.64
N TYR A 381 -13.17 12.50 -3.74
CA TYR A 381 -13.95 11.30 -3.43
C TYR A 381 -15.33 11.65 -2.85
N LEU A 382 -15.39 12.53 -1.84
CA LEU A 382 -16.65 12.92 -1.21
C LEU A 382 -17.61 13.63 -2.18
N LEU A 383 -17.09 14.33 -3.17
CA LEU A 383 -17.87 15.00 -4.22
C LEU A 383 -18.17 14.10 -5.43
N GLY A 384 -17.75 12.83 -5.44
CA GLY A 384 -17.98 11.89 -6.54
C GLY A 384 -17.21 12.22 -7.83
N LEU A 385 -16.09 12.93 -7.73
CA LEU A 385 -15.30 13.40 -8.88
C LEU A 385 -14.21 12.43 -9.32
N GLU A 386 -14.03 11.29 -8.62
CA GLU A 386 -13.02 10.30 -8.97
C GLU A 386 -13.55 9.27 -9.96
N SER A 387 -12.79 9.03 -11.04
CA SER A 387 -13.06 7.96 -11.97
C SER A 387 -12.39 6.66 -11.52
N THR A 388 -13.12 5.55 -11.62
CA THR A 388 -12.65 4.22 -11.22
C THR A 388 -11.93 3.46 -12.33
N ARG A 389 -11.83 4.04 -13.55
CA ARG A 389 -11.16 3.39 -14.68
C ARG A 389 -9.65 3.32 -14.45
N TRP A 390 -9.11 2.13 -14.63
CA TRP A 390 -7.68 1.91 -14.64
C TRP A 390 -7.06 2.59 -15.86
N THR A 391 -6.44 3.73 -15.63
CA THR A 391 -5.64 4.41 -16.64
C THR A 391 -4.17 4.29 -16.23
N ARG A 392 -3.33 3.72 -17.11
CA ARG A 392 -1.89 3.81 -16.93
C ARG A 392 -1.51 5.29 -17.05
N VAL A 393 -0.88 5.82 -16.03
CA VAL A 393 -0.30 7.16 -16.07
C VAL A 393 1.05 7.00 -16.76
N GLN A 394 1.10 7.29 -18.06
CA GLN A 394 2.33 7.27 -18.87
C GLN A 394 3.28 8.39 -18.47
#